data_ed0e2b25ac77c6d88b3735922156270c
#
_entry.id   ed0e2b25ac77c6d88b3735922156270c
#
_cell.length_a   1.000
_cell.length_b   1.000
_cell.length_c   1.000
_cell.angle_alpha   90.00
_cell.angle_beta   90.00
_cell.angle_gamma   90.00
#
_symmetry.space_group_name_H-M   'P 1'
#
loop_
_entity.id
_entity.type
_entity.pdbx_description
1 polymer ?
#
loop_
_entity_poly.entity_id
_entity_poly.type
_entity_poly.pdbx_seq_one_letter_code
_entity_poly.pdbx_strand_id
1 'polypeptide(L)'
;MQKGDIAKLKLLLAGISARMTKNRDYFIRAVCTFTSGKKKFDAELSLDGQDWALRFQGSTSPTDAAAFCAFFASEAEKFDESVLVYTERSAVVTLSATARGVQMKQAEREASDEEKANAANPLLDSGRQYLIRVDQAAALLREIGILTADGKLKNDMIRKYNQIDHYVELVAPMFEQDDSDEIVLLDCACGKSYLSFVMNYYLHEVLHRRCLDIKEHVIDESRAMAKRLGYHNMSFQCADLRVYQPPKNVTAVISLHACDIATDLALATALRARAKYIACVPCCHKELLDQYTMPGLEPLTRHGVFKARFNDVLTDSMRALKLEAEGYKVSVVEYISPLDTPKNLLIRAVRTGRENRRAKSDYEAVRRTLGTTSELDRRCMDMENEFFVTDEDLIP
;
A
#
# COMPACT_ATOMS: atom_id res chain seq x y z
N MET A 1 -26.56 -23.98 17.58
CA MET A 1 -25.35 -24.12 16.71
C MET A 1 -24.41 -25.21 17.25
N GLN A 2 -23.69 -25.93 16.37
CA GLN A 2 -22.65 -26.90 16.75
C GLN A 2 -21.37 -26.20 17.23
N LYS A 3 -20.54 -26.87 18.05
CA LYS A 3 -19.25 -26.26 18.53
C LYS A 3 -18.34 -25.74 17.42
N GLY A 4 -18.31 -26.42 16.26
CA GLY A 4 -17.53 -25.97 15.11
C GLY A 4 -18.07 -24.68 14.48
N ASP A 5 -19.37 -24.48 14.45
CA ASP A 5 -20.02 -23.27 13.93
C ASP A 5 -19.74 -22.06 14.82
N ILE A 6 -19.68 -22.24 16.13
CA ILE A 6 -19.36 -21.18 17.09
C ILE A 6 -17.90 -20.71 16.88
N ALA A 7 -16.97 -21.64 16.69
CA ALA A 7 -15.58 -21.30 16.42
C ALA A 7 -15.44 -20.55 15.09
N LYS A 8 -16.12 -20.99 14.04
CA LYS A 8 -16.18 -20.32 12.74
C LYS A 8 -16.78 -18.91 12.85
N LEU A 9 -17.89 -18.76 13.59
CA LEU A 9 -18.55 -17.48 13.85
C LEU A 9 -17.58 -16.49 14.49
N LYS A 10 -16.90 -16.90 15.55
CA LYS A 10 -15.92 -16.06 16.28
C LYS A 10 -14.75 -15.63 15.38
N LEU A 11 -14.25 -16.53 14.53
CA LEU A 11 -13.18 -16.21 13.57
C LEU A 11 -13.63 -15.16 12.53
N LEU A 12 -14.82 -15.31 11.97
CA LEU A 12 -15.37 -14.36 11.00
C LEU A 12 -15.65 -12.99 11.64
N LEU A 13 -16.17 -12.98 12.87
CA LEU A 13 -16.40 -11.76 13.64
C LEU A 13 -15.10 -11.04 14.01
N ALA A 14 -14.02 -11.76 14.32
CA ALA A 14 -12.71 -11.15 14.52
C ALA A 14 -12.24 -10.42 13.25
N GLY A 15 -12.45 -11.01 12.06
CA GLY A 15 -12.18 -10.36 10.79
C GLY A 15 -13.04 -9.11 10.56
N ILE A 16 -14.33 -9.16 10.88
CA ILE A 16 -15.24 -8.00 10.79
C ILE A 16 -14.82 -6.92 11.79
N SER A 17 -14.48 -7.26 13.04
CA SER A 17 -14.02 -6.30 14.05
C SER A 17 -12.74 -5.57 13.60
N ALA A 18 -11.76 -6.31 13.09
CA ALA A 18 -10.53 -5.72 12.53
C ALA A 18 -10.84 -4.79 11.36
N ARG A 19 -11.76 -5.20 10.46
CA ARG A 19 -12.22 -4.38 9.33
C ARG A 19 -12.93 -3.13 9.80
N MET A 20 -13.83 -3.20 10.77
CA MET A 20 -14.54 -2.05 11.35
C MET A 20 -13.58 -1.04 11.95
N THR A 21 -12.59 -1.50 12.70
CA THR A 21 -11.57 -0.63 13.30
C THR A 21 -10.71 0.04 12.22
N LYS A 22 -10.29 -0.71 11.21
CA LYS A 22 -9.43 -0.22 10.14
C LYS A 22 -10.18 0.69 9.16
N ASN A 23 -11.42 0.33 8.81
CA ASN A 23 -12.25 1.04 7.86
C ASN A 23 -13.29 1.93 8.55
N ARG A 24 -12.98 2.46 9.73
CA ARG A 24 -13.88 3.28 10.51
C ARG A 24 -14.47 4.43 9.71
N ASP A 25 -13.66 5.11 8.93
CA ASP A 25 -14.06 6.26 8.12
C ASP A 25 -15.00 5.89 6.96
N TYR A 26 -15.11 4.60 6.64
CA TYR A 26 -16.04 4.07 5.62
C TYR A 26 -17.31 3.49 6.20
N PHE A 27 -17.37 3.37 7.53
CA PHE A 27 -18.52 2.81 8.22
C PHE A 27 -19.77 3.65 7.96
N ILE A 28 -20.87 2.98 7.64
CA ILE A 28 -22.19 3.61 7.50
C ILE A 28 -23.06 3.16 8.68
N ARG A 29 -23.23 1.85 8.81
CA ARG A 29 -24.02 1.24 9.88
C ARG A 29 -23.74 -0.25 9.97
N ALA A 30 -24.02 -0.85 11.12
CA ALA A 30 -24.15 -2.29 11.22
C ALA A 30 -25.49 -2.63 11.92
N VAL A 31 -26.25 -3.52 11.31
CA VAL A 31 -27.55 -3.95 11.83
C VAL A 31 -27.49 -5.43 12.08
N CYS A 32 -27.87 -5.83 13.31
CA CYS A 32 -28.06 -7.22 13.68
C CYS A 32 -29.56 -7.51 13.77
N THR A 33 -30.01 -8.60 13.16
CA THR A 33 -31.37 -9.10 13.31
C THR A 33 -31.32 -10.49 13.93
N PHE A 34 -31.93 -10.64 15.10
CA PHE A 34 -32.03 -11.91 15.82
C PHE A 34 -33.45 -12.42 15.73
N THR A 35 -33.64 -13.68 15.33
CA THR A 35 -34.95 -14.29 15.12
C THR A 35 -35.16 -15.45 16.08
N SER A 36 -36.30 -15.45 16.76
CA SER A 36 -36.78 -16.58 17.60
C SER A 36 -38.24 -16.90 17.24
N GLY A 37 -38.44 -18.01 16.54
CA GLY A 37 -39.73 -18.34 15.94
C GLY A 37 -40.20 -17.25 14.96
N LYS A 38 -41.32 -16.56 15.31
CA LYS A 38 -41.85 -15.45 14.49
C LYS A 38 -41.41 -14.06 14.97
N LYS A 39 -40.68 -13.97 16.08
CA LYS A 39 -40.26 -12.68 16.66
C LYS A 39 -38.88 -12.30 16.16
N LYS A 40 -38.69 -11.02 15.83
CA LYS A 40 -37.42 -10.44 15.43
C LYS A 40 -37.02 -9.34 16.42
N PHE A 41 -35.72 -9.27 16.67
CA PHE A 41 -35.10 -8.28 17.56
C PHE A 41 -33.91 -7.66 16.78
N ASP A 42 -33.96 -6.37 16.62
CA ASP A 42 -32.91 -5.67 15.89
C ASP A 42 -31.98 -4.94 16.87
N ALA A 43 -30.70 -4.98 16.57
CA ALA A 43 -29.68 -4.15 17.20
C ALA A 43 -28.95 -3.36 16.13
N GLU A 44 -28.66 -2.11 16.42
CA GLU A 44 -27.99 -1.21 15.48
C GLU A 44 -26.75 -0.61 16.12
N LEU A 45 -25.66 -0.67 15.38
CA LEU A 45 -24.43 0.04 15.70
C LEU A 45 -24.34 1.28 14.85
N SER A 46 -24.15 2.41 15.48
CA SER A 46 -23.90 3.72 14.86
C SER A 46 -22.54 4.28 15.31
N LEU A 47 -22.03 5.21 14.55
CA LEU A 47 -20.82 5.96 14.88
C LEU A 47 -21.21 7.44 14.92
N ASP A 48 -21.00 8.07 16.07
CA ASP A 48 -21.21 9.51 16.27
C ASP A 48 -19.87 10.16 16.64
N GLY A 49 -19.30 10.89 15.68
CA GLY A 49 -17.94 11.42 15.78
C GLY A 49 -16.90 10.30 15.99
N GLN A 50 -16.30 10.28 17.18
CA GLN A 50 -15.30 9.26 17.55
C GLN A 50 -15.89 8.10 18.36
N ASP A 51 -17.18 8.09 18.70
CA ASP A 51 -17.77 7.15 19.62
C ASP A 51 -18.72 6.18 18.93
N TRP A 52 -18.54 4.89 19.19
CA TRP A 52 -19.45 3.84 18.77
C TRP A 52 -20.60 3.71 19.78
N ALA A 53 -21.81 3.63 19.27
CA ALA A 53 -23.00 3.44 20.09
C ALA A 53 -23.81 2.23 19.60
N LEU A 54 -24.06 1.27 20.49
CA LEU A 54 -24.92 0.11 20.25
C LEU A 54 -26.32 0.40 20.81
N ARG A 55 -27.31 0.35 19.96
CA ARG A 55 -28.73 0.42 20.32
C ARG A 55 -29.36 -0.97 20.26
N PHE A 56 -29.88 -1.47 21.39
CA PHE A 56 -30.57 -2.74 21.49
C PHE A 56 -31.69 -2.68 22.54
N GLN A 57 -32.86 -3.21 22.21
CA GLN A 57 -34.04 -3.28 23.12
C GLN A 57 -34.38 -1.94 23.80
N GLY A 58 -34.28 -0.85 23.07
CA GLY A 58 -34.63 0.49 23.56
C GLY A 58 -33.55 1.19 24.39
N SER A 59 -32.43 0.55 24.67
CA SER A 59 -31.26 1.17 25.31
C SER A 59 -30.14 1.42 24.32
N THR A 60 -29.39 2.51 24.55
CA THR A 60 -28.18 2.83 23.80
C THR A 60 -27.00 2.84 24.76
N SER A 61 -25.92 2.15 24.40
CA SER A 61 -24.71 2.07 25.20
C SER A 61 -23.48 2.31 24.37
N PRO A 62 -22.43 2.97 24.91
CA PRO A 62 -21.16 3.10 24.26
C PRO A 62 -20.52 1.71 24.09
N THR A 63 -19.79 1.51 23.00
CA THR A 63 -19.17 0.24 22.67
C THR A 63 -17.89 0.46 21.85
N ASP A 64 -17.27 -0.62 21.39
CA ASP A 64 -16.24 -0.61 20.35
C ASP A 64 -16.49 -1.77 19.37
N ALA A 65 -15.71 -1.85 18.32
CA ALA A 65 -15.87 -2.86 17.27
C ALA A 65 -15.72 -4.29 17.82
N ALA A 66 -14.83 -4.52 18.78
CA ALA A 66 -14.59 -5.83 19.38
C ALA A 66 -15.73 -6.22 20.32
N ALA A 67 -16.18 -5.29 21.18
CA ALA A 67 -17.30 -5.49 22.09
C ALA A 67 -18.62 -5.71 21.32
N PHE A 68 -18.86 -4.99 20.24
CA PHE A 68 -20.00 -5.21 19.34
C PHE A 68 -19.99 -6.61 18.72
N CYS A 69 -18.86 -7.06 18.20
CA CYS A 69 -18.73 -8.41 17.64
C CYS A 69 -18.91 -9.49 18.70
N ALA A 70 -18.42 -9.26 19.93
CA ALA A 70 -18.62 -10.15 21.05
C ALA A 70 -20.11 -10.20 21.47
N PHE A 71 -20.79 -9.05 21.48
CA PHE A 71 -22.24 -8.96 21.70
C PHE A 71 -23.00 -9.81 20.68
N PHE A 72 -22.72 -9.62 19.37
CA PHE A 72 -23.37 -10.42 18.32
C PHE A 72 -23.14 -11.92 18.53
N ALA A 73 -21.91 -12.35 18.84
CA ALA A 73 -21.60 -13.76 19.08
C ALA A 73 -22.40 -14.33 20.25
N SER A 74 -22.51 -13.58 21.36
CA SER A 74 -23.26 -13.98 22.54
C SER A 74 -24.75 -14.08 22.26
N GLU A 75 -25.33 -13.11 21.56
CA GLU A 75 -26.75 -13.15 21.22
C GLU A 75 -27.06 -14.24 20.20
N ALA A 76 -26.20 -14.48 19.21
CA ALA A 76 -26.38 -15.53 18.21
C ALA A 76 -26.48 -16.96 18.79
N GLU A 77 -25.98 -17.17 20.01
CA GLU A 77 -26.14 -18.45 20.70
C GLU A 77 -27.56 -18.65 21.28
N LYS A 78 -28.34 -17.57 21.48
CA LYS A 78 -29.66 -17.56 22.13
C LYS A 78 -30.84 -17.61 21.14
N PHE A 79 -30.59 -17.33 19.86
CA PHE A 79 -31.61 -17.20 18.84
C PHE A 79 -31.52 -18.29 17.78
N ASP A 80 -32.63 -18.57 17.08
CA ASP A 80 -32.69 -19.58 16.02
C ASP A 80 -31.90 -19.18 14.78
N GLU A 81 -31.92 -17.89 14.46
CA GLU A 81 -31.21 -17.28 13.36
C GLU A 81 -30.70 -15.89 13.76
N SER A 82 -29.49 -15.56 13.36
CA SER A 82 -28.88 -14.26 13.59
C SER A 82 -28.18 -13.79 12.34
N VAL A 83 -28.46 -12.57 11.93
CA VAL A 83 -27.89 -11.95 10.73
C VAL A 83 -27.27 -10.61 11.12
N LEU A 84 -25.99 -10.43 10.78
CA LEU A 84 -25.29 -9.15 10.87
C LEU A 84 -25.10 -8.62 9.44
N VAL A 85 -25.60 -7.43 9.18
CA VAL A 85 -25.35 -6.67 7.95
C VAL A 85 -24.47 -5.49 8.31
N TYR A 86 -23.20 -5.59 7.96
CA TYR A 86 -22.21 -4.52 8.10
C TYR A 86 -22.08 -3.78 6.78
N THR A 87 -22.34 -2.48 6.79
CA THR A 87 -22.38 -1.63 5.61
C THR A 87 -21.28 -0.59 5.67
N GLU A 88 -20.42 -0.62 4.66
CA GLU A 88 -19.44 0.41 4.33
C GLU A 88 -19.90 1.17 3.07
N ARG A 89 -19.22 2.27 2.75
CA ARG A 89 -19.55 3.08 1.56
C ARG A 89 -19.49 2.30 0.26
N SER A 90 -18.56 1.37 0.12
CA SER A 90 -18.36 0.61 -1.12
C SER A 90 -18.70 -0.88 -1.01
N ALA A 91 -19.08 -1.37 0.17
CA ALA A 91 -19.32 -2.78 0.38
C ALA A 91 -20.39 -3.06 1.44
N VAL A 92 -21.07 -4.18 1.27
CA VAL A 92 -21.96 -4.77 2.29
C VAL A 92 -21.44 -6.15 2.63
N VAL A 93 -21.19 -6.39 3.91
CA VAL A 93 -20.84 -7.71 4.44
C VAL A 93 -22.03 -8.25 5.22
N THR A 94 -22.55 -9.39 4.79
CA THR A 94 -23.62 -10.09 5.49
C THR A 94 -23.08 -11.36 6.10
N LEU A 95 -23.16 -11.48 7.43
CA LEU A 95 -22.83 -12.66 8.20
C LEU A 95 -24.12 -13.27 8.75
N SER A 96 -24.42 -14.52 8.39
CA SER A 96 -25.58 -15.25 8.89
C SER A 96 -25.16 -16.46 9.71
N ALA A 97 -25.79 -16.63 10.87
CA ALA A 97 -25.60 -17.76 11.75
C ALA A 97 -26.97 -18.42 12.00
N THR A 98 -27.11 -19.67 11.60
CA THR A 98 -28.35 -20.44 11.67
C THR A 98 -28.07 -21.85 12.18
N ALA A 99 -29.10 -22.65 12.40
CA ALA A 99 -28.96 -24.08 12.71
C ALA A 99 -28.24 -24.88 11.58
N ARG A 100 -28.19 -24.34 10.35
CA ARG A 100 -27.55 -24.98 9.20
C ARG A 100 -26.06 -24.60 9.06
N GLY A 101 -25.55 -23.71 9.92
CA GLY A 101 -24.18 -23.26 9.93
C GLY A 101 -24.01 -21.76 9.78
N VAL A 102 -22.74 -21.32 9.63
CA VAL A 102 -22.35 -19.93 9.55
C VAL A 102 -21.84 -19.62 8.13
N GLN A 103 -22.37 -18.56 7.53
CA GLN A 103 -22.00 -18.09 6.19
C GLN A 103 -21.71 -16.59 6.22
N MET A 104 -20.72 -16.16 5.44
CA MET A 104 -20.43 -14.76 5.20
C MET A 104 -20.44 -14.49 3.70
N LYS A 105 -21.08 -13.41 3.29
CA LYS A 105 -21.11 -12.91 1.91
C LYS A 105 -20.66 -11.47 1.90
N GLN A 106 -19.94 -11.08 0.89
CA GLN A 106 -19.61 -9.69 0.60
C GLN A 106 -20.15 -9.34 -0.77
N ALA A 107 -20.75 -8.16 -0.88
CA ALA A 107 -21.22 -7.58 -2.12
C ALA A 107 -20.70 -6.15 -2.26
N GLU A 108 -20.48 -5.70 -3.48
CA GLU A 108 -20.26 -4.29 -3.77
C GLU A 108 -21.56 -3.51 -3.51
N ARG A 109 -21.42 -2.27 -3.04
CA ARG A 109 -22.54 -1.38 -2.77
C ARG A 109 -22.42 -0.15 -3.65
N GLU A 110 -23.45 0.11 -4.43
CA GLU A 110 -23.65 1.40 -5.05
C GLU A 110 -24.33 2.36 -4.04
N ALA A 111 -23.77 3.58 -3.92
CA ALA A 111 -24.37 4.60 -3.07
C ALA A 111 -25.74 5.02 -3.63
N SER A 112 -26.74 5.23 -2.77
CA SER A 112 -28.03 5.76 -3.17
C SER A 112 -27.89 7.20 -3.70
N ASP A 113 -28.82 7.64 -4.54
CA ASP A 113 -28.79 8.99 -5.10
C ASP A 113 -28.93 10.07 -4.02
N GLU A 114 -29.62 9.79 -2.90
CA GLU A 114 -29.69 10.66 -1.73
C GLU A 114 -28.36 10.74 -0.96
N GLU A 115 -27.63 9.62 -0.85
CA GLU A 115 -26.29 9.62 -0.26
C GLU A 115 -25.27 10.33 -1.16
N LYS A 116 -25.44 10.26 -2.48
CA LYS A 116 -24.64 11.03 -3.45
C LYS A 116 -24.92 12.54 -3.34
N ALA A 117 -26.15 12.92 -3.03
CA ALA A 117 -26.56 14.32 -2.91
C ALA A 117 -26.19 14.95 -1.54
N ASN A 118 -26.20 14.17 -0.45
CA ASN A 118 -25.92 14.63 0.91
C ASN A 118 -24.46 14.43 1.37
N ALA A 119 -23.59 13.93 0.50
CA ALA A 119 -22.17 13.76 0.83
C ALA A 119 -21.44 15.11 0.88
N ALA A 120 -21.64 15.86 1.95
CA ALA A 120 -20.56 16.67 2.51
C ALA A 120 -19.37 15.72 2.66
N ASN A 121 -18.18 16.13 2.23
CA ASN A 121 -17.00 15.26 2.08
C ASN A 121 -16.65 14.62 3.45
N PRO A 122 -17.06 13.36 3.74
CA PRO A 122 -16.98 12.80 5.09
C PRO A 122 -15.56 12.47 5.54
N LEU A 123 -14.59 12.64 4.66
CA LEU A 123 -13.18 12.53 4.98
C LEU A 123 -12.69 13.77 5.76
N LEU A 124 -13.36 14.91 5.61
CA LEU A 124 -13.04 16.13 6.36
C LEU A 124 -13.55 16.08 7.82
N ASP A 125 -14.57 15.25 8.10
CA ASP A 125 -15.16 15.10 9.44
C ASP A 125 -14.50 14.01 10.30
N SER A 126 -13.62 13.17 9.73
CA SER A 126 -13.02 12.04 10.43
C SER A 126 -11.92 12.40 11.45
N GLY A 127 -11.55 13.67 11.54
CA GLY A 127 -10.43 14.15 12.38
C GLY A 127 -9.04 13.70 11.87
N ARG A 128 -8.98 12.94 10.76
CA ARG A 128 -7.72 12.56 10.12
C ARG A 128 -7.12 13.76 9.39
N GLN A 129 -5.87 14.04 9.68
CA GLN A 129 -5.12 15.06 8.95
C GLN A 129 -4.54 14.44 7.67
N TYR A 130 -5.18 14.71 6.54
CA TYR A 130 -4.67 14.31 5.22
C TYR A 130 -3.55 15.25 4.77
N LEU A 131 -2.46 14.68 4.26
CA LEU A 131 -1.39 15.45 3.64
C LEU A 131 -1.77 15.97 2.25
N ILE A 132 -2.56 15.18 1.52
CA ILE A 132 -3.12 15.56 0.22
C ILE A 132 -4.57 16.00 0.40
N ARG A 133 -4.77 17.21 0.86
CA ARG A 133 -6.10 17.73 1.21
C ARG A 133 -6.95 17.99 -0.04
N VAL A 134 -8.21 17.54 0.00
CA VAL A 134 -9.15 17.64 -1.13
C VAL A 134 -9.38 19.09 -1.57
N ASP A 135 -9.50 20.01 -0.61
CA ASP A 135 -9.71 21.43 -0.86
C ASP A 135 -8.51 22.11 -1.54
N GLN A 136 -7.29 21.70 -1.19
CA GLN A 136 -6.05 22.26 -1.71
C GLN A 136 -5.56 21.56 -2.98
N ALA A 137 -5.69 20.22 -3.05
CA ALA A 137 -5.24 19.39 -4.17
C ALA A 137 -6.33 19.14 -5.22
N ALA A 138 -7.42 19.93 -5.24
CA ALA A 138 -8.60 19.65 -6.06
C ALA A 138 -8.28 19.53 -7.56
N ALA A 139 -7.38 20.34 -8.11
CA ALA A 139 -6.97 20.26 -9.50
C ALA A 139 -6.29 18.94 -9.82
N LEU A 140 -5.30 18.54 -9.02
CA LEU A 140 -4.60 17.26 -9.12
C LEU A 140 -5.57 16.08 -8.99
N LEU A 141 -6.40 16.08 -7.96
CA LEU A 141 -7.32 14.98 -7.67
C LEU A 141 -8.41 14.80 -8.74
N ARG A 142 -8.80 15.87 -9.45
CA ARG A 142 -9.64 15.77 -10.65
C ARG A 142 -8.92 15.13 -11.81
N GLU A 143 -7.69 15.57 -12.10
CA GLU A 143 -6.88 15.05 -13.21
C GLU A 143 -6.57 13.57 -13.06
N ILE A 144 -6.27 13.09 -11.85
CA ILE A 144 -6.05 11.67 -11.59
C ILE A 144 -7.34 10.87 -11.39
N GLY A 145 -8.49 11.51 -11.59
CA GLY A 145 -9.81 10.88 -11.61
C GLY A 145 -10.40 10.52 -10.26
N ILE A 146 -9.85 11.05 -9.16
CA ILE A 146 -10.35 10.83 -7.78
C ILE A 146 -11.58 11.70 -7.50
N LEU A 147 -11.58 12.95 -7.98
CA LEU A 147 -12.73 13.83 -7.86
C LEU A 147 -13.59 13.81 -9.13
N THR A 148 -14.87 14.15 -8.96
CA THR A 148 -15.78 14.49 -10.04
C THR A 148 -15.49 15.90 -10.56
N ALA A 149 -16.10 16.31 -11.68
CA ALA A 149 -15.95 17.66 -12.24
C ALA A 149 -16.41 18.75 -11.25
N ASP A 150 -17.43 18.48 -10.47
CA ASP A 150 -17.98 19.37 -9.42
C ASP A 150 -17.20 19.32 -8.09
N GLY A 151 -16.07 18.56 -8.04
CA GLY A 151 -15.16 18.55 -6.91
C GLY A 151 -15.52 17.59 -5.78
N LYS A 152 -16.48 16.70 -5.99
CA LYS A 152 -16.82 15.67 -5.01
C LYS A 152 -15.94 14.44 -5.15
N LEU A 153 -15.58 13.85 -4.04
CA LEU A 153 -14.82 12.59 -4.02
C LEU A 153 -15.71 11.44 -4.54
N LYS A 154 -15.21 10.72 -5.53
CA LYS A 154 -15.92 9.54 -6.07
C LYS A 154 -15.88 8.39 -5.06
N ASN A 155 -17.04 7.76 -4.82
CA ASN A 155 -17.16 6.68 -3.85
C ASN A 155 -16.24 5.47 -4.13
N ASP A 156 -16.10 5.11 -5.41
CA ASP A 156 -15.22 4.03 -5.88
C ASP A 156 -13.73 4.38 -5.77
N MET A 157 -13.40 5.68 -5.65
CA MET A 157 -12.02 6.17 -5.56
C MET A 157 -11.55 6.50 -4.14
N ILE A 158 -12.43 6.41 -3.12
CA ILE A 158 -12.07 6.70 -1.73
C ILE A 158 -10.90 5.83 -1.27
N ARG A 159 -10.93 4.53 -1.57
CA ARG A 159 -9.84 3.61 -1.21
C ARG A 159 -8.52 4.03 -1.87
N LYS A 160 -8.56 4.37 -3.16
CA LYS A 160 -7.38 4.84 -3.88
C LYS A 160 -6.84 6.15 -3.33
N TYR A 161 -7.71 7.08 -2.97
CA TYR A 161 -7.31 8.35 -2.33
C TYR A 161 -6.58 8.10 -1.01
N ASN A 162 -7.14 7.24 -0.14
CA ASN A 162 -6.48 6.90 1.13
C ASN A 162 -5.17 6.16 0.95
N GLN A 163 -5.05 5.29 -0.05
CA GLN A 163 -3.79 4.61 -0.37
C GLN A 163 -2.71 5.62 -0.78
N ILE A 164 -3.08 6.59 -1.60
CA ILE A 164 -2.18 7.65 -2.06
C ILE A 164 -1.72 8.52 -0.89
N ASP A 165 -2.67 9.00 -0.07
CA ASP A 165 -2.35 9.83 1.09
C ASP A 165 -1.48 9.08 2.10
N HIS A 166 -1.82 7.82 2.40
CA HIS A 166 -1.04 7.00 3.31
C HIS A 166 0.38 6.70 2.78
N TYR A 167 0.53 6.53 1.47
CA TYR A 167 1.86 6.41 0.88
C TYR A 167 2.68 7.69 1.13
N VAL A 168 2.10 8.86 0.87
CA VAL A 168 2.78 10.13 1.14
C VAL A 168 3.13 10.25 2.62
N GLU A 169 2.21 9.95 3.53
CA GLU A 169 2.44 9.94 4.98
C GLU A 169 3.64 9.05 5.37
N LEU A 170 3.78 7.89 4.74
CA LEU A 170 4.89 6.98 5.01
C LEU A 170 6.24 7.48 4.47
N VAL A 171 6.26 8.21 3.36
CA VAL A 171 7.52 8.70 2.76
C VAL A 171 7.87 10.14 3.18
N ALA A 172 6.90 10.91 3.66
CA ALA A 172 7.07 12.30 4.09
C ALA A 172 8.25 12.52 5.05
N PRO A 173 8.44 11.69 6.11
CA PRO A 173 9.54 11.89 7.05
C PRO A 173 10.93 11.81 6.42
N MET A 174 11.07 11.19 5.24
CA MET A 174 12.34 11.13 4.51
C MET A 174 12.72 12.50 3.94
N PHE A 175 11.71 13.29 3.55
CA PHE A 175 11.89 14.59 2.89
C PHE A 175 11.81 15.77 3.87
N GLU A 176 11.04 15.65 4.94
CA GLU A 176 10.90 16.69 5.97
C GLU A 176 12.22 16.99 6.69
N GLN A 177 13.08 15.98 6.82
CA GLN A 177 14.39 16.08 7.45
C GLN A 177 15.51 16.41 6.44
N ASP A 178 15.16 16.63 5.17
CA ASP A 178 16.13 16.96 4.14
C ASP A 178 16.41 18.46 4.11
N ASP A 179 17.68 18.83 4.21
CA ASP A 179 18.12 20.24 4.20
C ASP A 179 18.51 20.72 2.78
N SER A 180 18.33 19.89 1.76
CA SER A 180 18.68 20.25 0.37
C SER A 180 17.76 21.35 -0.16
N ASP A 181 18.30 22.32 -0.87
CA ASP A 181 17.53 23.40 -1.51
C ASP A 181 16.63 22.88 -2.62
N GLU A 182 17.04 21.79 -3.30
CA GLU A 182 16.35 21.17 -4.39
C GLU A 182 16.28 19.63 -4.21
N ILE A 183 15.11 19.06 -4.43
CA ILE A 183 14.88 17.61 -4.43
C ILE A 183 14.68 17.15 -5.88
N VAL A 184 15.63 16.37 -6.39
CA VAL A 184 15.51 15.72 -7.69
C VAL A 184 14.91 14.34 -7.49
N LEU A 185 13.65 14.17 -7.86
CA LEU A 185 12.89 12.94 -7.75
C LEU A 185 12.89 12.20 -9.08
N LEU A 186 13.37 10.96 -9.09
CA LEU A 186 13.31 10.06 -10.23
C LEU A 186 12.27 8.97 -9.97
N ASP A 187 11.24 8.90 -10.81
CA ASP A 187 10.22 7.85 -10.77
C ASP A 187 10.48 6.80 -11.85
N CYS A 188 10.86 5.60 -11.43
CA CYS A 188 11.14 4.47 -12.29
C CYS A 188 9.90 3.59 -12.46
N ALA A 189 9.54 3.26 -13.71
CA ALA A 189 8.42 2.38 -14.05
C ALA A 189 7.03 2.94 -13.65
N CYS A 190 6.81 4.21 -13.84
CA CYS A 190 5.68 4.98 -13.30
C CYS A 190 4.30 4.66 -13.92
N GLY A 191 4.17 3.87 -14.98
CA GLY A 191 2.89 3.57 -15.63
C GLY A 191 2.05 4.84 -15.89
N LYS A 192 0.81 4.90 -15.34
CA LYS A 192 -0.04 6.11 -15.40
C LYS A 192 0.40 7.24 -14.47
N SER A 193 1.50 7.10 -13.77
CA SER A 193 2.21 8.15 -13.01
C SER A 193 1.44 8.89 -11.92
N TYR A 194 0.28 8.41 -11.49
CA TYR A 194 -0.54 9.16 -10.53
C TYR A 194 0.22 9.53 -9.25
N LEU A 195 1.05 8.63 -8.77
CA LEU A 195 1.76 8.85 -7.52
C LEU A 195 2.91 9.84 -7.65
N SER A 196 3.57 9.88 -8.81
CA SER A 196 4.57 10.91 -9.06
C SER A 196 3.97 12.31 -9.07
N PHE A 197 2.76 12.48 -9.65
CA PHE A 197 2.06 13.75 -9.58
C PHE A 197 1.70 14.13 -8.15
N VAL A 198 1.31 13.15 -7.33
CA VAL A 198 1.04 13.35 -5.92
C VAL A 198 2.30 13.70 -5.14
N MET A 199 3.41 13.02 -5.41
CA MET A 199 4.71 13.34 -4.79
C MET A 199 5.20 14.73 -5.21
N ASN A 200 5.04 15.08 -6.50
CA ASN A 200 5.37 16.43 -6.95
C ASN A 200 4.53 17.49 -6.23
N TYR A 201 3.21 17.27 -6.11
CA TYR A 201 2.33 18.15 -5.36
C TYR A 201 2.79 18.28 -3.90
N TYR A 202 3.07 17.17 -3.22
CA TYR A 202 3.49 17.18 -1.83
C TYR A 202 4.82 17.93 -1.63
N LEU A 203 5.81 17.65 -2.44
CA LEU A 203 7.13 18.30 -2.33
C LEU A 203 7.08 19.78 -2.69
N HIS A 204 6.35 20.13 -3.74
CA HIS A 204 6.30 21.50 -4.27
C HIS A 204 5.28 22.37 -3.55
N GLU A 205 4.03 21.90 -3.39
CA GLU A 205 2.92 22.70 -2.86
C GLU A 205 2.78 22.61 -1.34
N VAL A 206 3.14 21.47 -0.72
CA VAL A 206 2.98 21.28 0.73
C VAL A 206 4.28 21.57 1.47
N LEU A 207 5.41 21.02 1.03
CA LEU A 207 6.72 21.26 1.64
C LEU A 207 7.43 22.51 1.11
N HIS A 208 6.91 23.14 0.04
CA HIS A 208 7.50 24.33 -0.60
C HIS A 208 8.96 24.13 -1.03
N ARG A 209 9.31 22.90 -1.47
CA ARG A 209 10.65 22.56 -1.96
C ARG A 209 10.72 22.71 -3.48
N ARG A 210 11.85 23.13 -3.97
CA ARG A 210 12.12 23.02 -5.41
C ARG A 210 12.25 21.54 -5.75
N CYS A 211 11.33 21.02 -6.54
CA CYS A 211 11.30 19.65 -6.97
C CYS A 211 11.53 19.59 -8.48
N LEU A 212 12.44 18.73 -8.92
CA LEU A 212 12.59 18.33 -10.30
C LEU A 212 12.22 16.87 -10.40
N ASP A 213 11.14 16.57 -11.10
CA ASP A 213 10.63 15.21 -11.27
C ASP A 213 10.99 14.68 -12.66
N ILE A 214 11.74 13.57 -12.69
CA ILE A 214 12.20 12.90 -13.90
C ILE A 214 11.52 11.55 -13.99
N LYS A 215 10.92 11.25 -15.14
CA LYS A 215 10.16 10.00 -15.37
C LYS A 215 10.68 9.25 -16.57
N GLU A 216 10.84 7.94 -16.43
CA GLU A 216 11.45 7.11 -17.47
C GLU A 216 10.45 6.49 -18.45
N HIS A 217 9.18 6.32 -18.06
CA HIS A 217 8.14 5.81 -18.96
C HIS A 217 7.08 6.87 -19.22
N VAL A 218 7.03 7.35 -20.43
CA VAL A 218 6.12 8.44 -20.79
C VAL A 218 4.99 7.92 -21.63
N ILE A 219 3.81 8.23 -21.15
CA ILE A 219 2.60 8.30 -21.94
C ILE A 219 2.40 9.79 -22.26
N ASP A 220 2.06 10.15 -23.50
CA ASP A 220 1.73 11.54 -23.89
C ASP A 220 0.66 12.17 -23.00
N GLU A 221 -0.20 11.33 -22.42
CA GLU A 221 -1.19 11.68 -21.41
C GLU A 221 -0.57 12.32 -20.15
N SER A 222 0.57 11.81 -19.65
CA SER A 222 1.24 12.37 -18.48
C SER A 222 1.83 13.76 -18.77
N ARG A 223 2.40 13.97 -19.97
CA ARG A 223 2.85 15.32 -20.38
C ARG A 223 1.68 16.29 -20.48
N ALA A 224 0.57 15.86 -21.08
CA ALA A 224 -0.62 16.68 -21.19
C ALA A 224 -1.20 17.01 -19.80
N MET A 225 -1.19 16.06 -18.86
CA MET A 225 -1.62 16.25 -17.48
C MET A 225 -0.72 17.28 -16.76
N ALA A 226 0.59 17.12 -16.82
CA ALA A 226 1.54 18.07 -16.22
C ALA A 226 1.32 19.50 -16.76
N LYS A 227 1.09 19.64 -18.07
CA LYS A 227 0.78 20.93 -18.69
C LYS A 227 -0.52 21.53 -18.16
N ARG A 228 -1.60 20.72 -18.02
CA ARG A 228 -2.88 21.19 -17.48
C ARG A 228 -2.78 21.60 -16.01
N LEU A 229 -1.92 20.92 -15.23
CA LEU A 229 -1.66 21.24 -13.83
C LEU A 229 -0.65 22.39 -13.63
N GLY A 230 0.00 22.85 -14.70
CA GLY A 230 1.05 23.88 -14.62
C GLY A 230 2.36 23.38 -14.00
N TYR A 231 2.61 22.07 -13.99
CA TYR A 231 3.83 21.47 -13.44
C TYR A 231 4.97 21.51 -14.45
N HIS A 232 5.62 22.66 -14.55
CA HIS A 232 6.77 22.90 -15.47
C HIS A 232 8.06 22.25 -14.97
N ASN A 233 8.11 21.85 -13.72
CA ASN A 233 9.23 21.17 -13.07
C ASN A 233 9.27 19.66 -13.31
N MET A 234 8.28 19.10 -14.03
CA MET A 234 8.22 17.66 -14.36
C MET A 234 8.80 17.42 -15.76
N SER A 235 9.80 16.54 -15.83
CA SER A 235 10.43 16.10 -17.07
C SER A 235 10.06 14.64 -17.35
N PHE A 236 9.83 14.30 -18.62
CA PHE A 236 9.36 12.99 -19.03
C PHE A 236 10.26 12.42 -20.11
N GLN A 237 10.86 11.26 -19.85
CA GLN A 237 11.75 10.57 -20.79
C GLN A 237 11.30 9.09 -20.90
N CYS A 238 11.23 8.58 -22.14
CA CYS A 238 11.10 7.14 -22.36
C CYS A 238 12.51 6.54 -22.42
N ALA A 239 12.84 5.70 -21.45
CA ALA A 239 14.16 5.06 -21.38
C ALA A 239 14.03 3.58 -21.00
N ASP A 240 15.03 2.81 -21.37
CA ASP A 240 15.19 1.43 -20.92
C ASP A 240 16.10 1.42 -19.68
N LEU A 241 15.54 1.07 -18.52
CA LEU A 241 16.26 1.03 -17.24
C LEU A 241 17.53 0.18 -17.26
N ARG A 242 17.63 -0.79 -18.19
CA ARG A 242 18.81 -1.64 -18.32
C ARG A 242 20.05 -0.87 -18.77
N VAL A 243 19.86 0.23 -19.50
CA VAL A 243 20.93 1.05 -20.08
C VAL A 243 20.86 2.51 -19.66
N TYR A 244 19.85 2.88 -18.89
CA TYR A 244 19.63 4.26 -18.46
C TYR A 244 20.73 4.72 -17.50
N GLN A 245 21.25 5.91 -17.76
CA GLN A 245 22.21 6.58 -16.89
C GLN A 245 21.51 7.73 -16.15
N PRO A 246 21.26 7.58 -14.85
CA PRO A 246 20.58 8.61 -14.07
C PRO A 246 21.45 9.88 -13.94
N PRO A 247 20.85 11.06 -13.81
CA PRO A 247 21.57 12.27 -13.46
C PRO A 247 22.34 12.12 -12.13
N LYS A 248 23.48 12.80 -12.02
CA LYS A 248 24.33 12.70 -10.80
C LYS A 248 23.72 13.33 -9.55
N ASN A 249 22.70 14.19 -9.71
CA ASN A 249 22.06 14.95 -8.63
C ASN A 249 20.72 14.37 -8.17
N VAL A 250 20.40 13.11 -8.49
CA VAL A 250 19.16 12.47 -8.02
C VAL A 250 19.17 12.37 -6.50
N THR A 251 18.19 13.03 -5.86
CA THR A 251 18.01 12.99 -4.41
C THR A 251 17.22 11.76 -3.99
N ALA A 252 16.16 11.44 -4.72
CA ALA A 252 15.27 10.33 -4.39
C ALA A 252 14.88 9.52 -5.63
N VAL A 253 14.80 8.21 -5.45
CA VAL A 253 14.21 7.30 -6.44
C VAL A 253 12.98 6.65 -5.86
N ILE A 254 11.87 6.75 -6.58
CA ILE A 254 10.62 6.06 -6.25
C ILE A 254 10.29 5.06 -7.34
N SER A 255 9.65 3.97 -6.96
CA SER A 255 9.17 2.96 -7.90
C SER A 255 7.93 2.29 -7.35
N LEU A 256 6.82 2.44 -8.05
CA LEU A 256 5.55 1.90 -7.66
C LEU A 256 5.02 0.98 -8.76
N HIS A 257 4.70 -0.26 -8.35
CA HIS A 257 4.19 -1.28 -9.26
C HIS A 257 5.14 -1.60 -10.42
N ALA A 258 6.44 -1.40 -10.25
CA ALA A 258 7.44 -1.99 -11.13
C ALA A 258 7.37 -3.52 -10.98
N CYS A 259 6.98 -4.21 -12.06
CA CYS A 259 6.79 -5.65 -11.99
C CYS A 259 8.12 -6.40 -12.06
N ASP A 260 8.33 -7.33 -11.12
CA ASP A 260 9.40 -8.31 -11.12
C ASP A 260 10.80 -7.67 -11.23
N ILE A 261 11.56 -7.98 -12.27
CA ILE A 261 12.90 -7.41 -12.53
C ILE A 261 12.89 -5.88 -12.69
N ALA A 262 11.77 -5.26 -13.04
CA ALA A 262 11.70 -3.81 -13.15
C ALA A 262 11.91 -3.12 -11.80
N THR A 263 11.51 -3.75 -10.68
CA THR A 263 11.85 -3.28 -9.33
C THR A 263 13.38 -3.32 -9.11
N ASP A 264 14.03 -4.40 -9.53
CA ASP A 264 15.48 -4.56 -9.39
C ASP A 264 16.25 -3.55 -10.24
N LEU A 265 15.78 -3.27 -11.45
CA LEU A 265 16.33 -2.23 -12.32
C LEU A 265 16.16 -0.83 -11.71
N ALA A 266 15.02 -0.53 -11.10
CA ALA A 266 14.79 0.73 -10.40
C ALA A 266 15.73 0.88 -9.19
N LEU A 267 15.91 -0.18 -8.40
CA LEU A 267 16.85 -0.21 -7.27
C LEU A 267 18.30 -0.05 -7.74
N ALA A 268 18.70 -0.74 -8.81
CA ALA A 268 20.03 -0.58 -9.41
C ALA A 268 20.27 0.84 -9.91
N THR A 269 19.25 1.46 -10.56
CA THR A 269 19.30 2.87 -10.96
C THR A 269 19.49 3.79 -9.76
N ALA A 270 18.80 3.52 -8.66
CA ALA A 270 18.94 4.27 -7.41
C ALA A 270 20.34 4.15 -6.79
N LEU A 271 20.90 2.94 -6.80
CA LEU A 271 22.27 2.70 -6.33
C LEU A 271 23.30 3.38 -7.23
N ARG A 272 23.16 3.31 -8.55
CA ARG A 272 24.02 4.00 -9.53
C ARG A 272 23.98 5.52 -9.36
N ALA A 273 22.78 6.08 -9.15
CA ALA A 273 22.59 7.50 -8.84
C ALA A 273 23.12 7.89 -7.45
N ARG A 274 23.45 6.92 -6.60
CA ARG A 274 23.76 7.13 -5.17
C ARG A 274 22.69 7.93 -4.47
N ALA A 275 21.42 7.69 -4.83
CA ALA A 275 20.28 8.43 -4.31
C ALA A 275 20.26 8.45 -2.77
N LYS A 276 19.92 9.58 -2.18
CA LYS A 276 19.81 9.71 -0.72
C LYS A 276 18.64 8.92 -0.16
N TYR A 277 17.53 8.88 -0.93
CA TYR A 277 16.28 8.22 -0.55
C TYR A 277 15.82 7.25 -1.63
N ILE A 278 15.31 6.11 -1.19
CA ILE A 278 14.67 5.11 -2.06
C ILE A 278 13.35 4.70 -1.43
N ALA A 279 12.28 4.68 -2.24
CA ALA A 279 10.98 4.16 -1.82
C ALA A 279 10.38 3.31 -2.94
N CYS A 280 10.26 2.01 -2.73
CA CYS A 280 9.70 1.12 -3.74
C CYS A 280 8.62 0.19 -3.17
N VAL A 281 7.62 -0.11 -4.01
CA VAL A 281 6.52 -1.02 -3.72
C VAL A 281 6.55 -2.16 -4.73
N PRO A 282 7.20 -3.29 -4.40
CA PRO A 282 7.23 -4.46 -5.25
C PRO A 282 5.84 -5.09 -5.37
N CYS A 283 5.48 -5.54 -6.57
CA CYS A 283 4.17 -6.17 -6.77
C CYS A 283 4.25 -7.57 -7.39
N CYS A 284 5.34 -7.93 -8.05
CA CYS A 284 5.56 -9.22 -8.69
C CYS A 284 6.92 -9.79 -8.30
N HIS A 285 7.00 -11.12 -8.19
CA HIS A 285 8.19 -11.83 -7.70
C HIS A 285 8.31 -13.16 -8.46
N LYS A 286 8.75 -13.12 -9.71
CA LYS A 286 8.88 -14.34 -10.53
C LYS A 286 10.34 -14.74 -10.73
N GLU A 287 11.24 -13.78 -10.79
CA GLU A 287 12.63 -14.00 -11.16
C GLU A 287 13.32 -15.08 -10.32
N LEU A 288 13.19 -15.03 -9.00
CA LEU A 288 13.85 -15.97 -8.11
C LEU A 288 13.10 -17.30 -7.94
N LEU A 289 11.84 -17.40 -8.38
CA LEU A 289 10.95 -18.54 -8.11
C LEU A 289 11.54 -19.89 -8.56
N ASP A 290 12.24 -19.89 -9.70
CA ASP A 290 12.85 -21.10 -10.27
C ASP A 290 14.35 -21.22 -9.97
N GLN A 291 14.92 -20.20 -9.33
CA GLN A 291 16.35 -20.21 -8.96
C GLN A 291 16.57 -20.73 -7.54
N TYR A 292 15.77 -20.26 -6.56
CA TYR A 292 16.11 -20.50 -5.17
C TYR A 292 15.90 -21.94 -4.73
N THR A 293 16.81 -22.40 -3.89
CA THR A 293 16.70 -23.64 -3.13
C THR A 293 16.75 -23.32 -1.63
N MET A 294 16.16 -24.20 -0.82
CA MET A 294 16.20 -24.08 0.63
C MET A 294 16.74 -25.37 1.23
N PRO A 295 18.10 -25.53 1.29
CA PRO A 295 18.72 -26.75 1.76
C PRO A 295 18.21 -27.16 3.14
N GLY A 296 17.69 -28.39 3.26
CA GLY A 296 17.09 -28.93 4.47
C GLY A 296 15.63 -28.52 4.72
N LEU A 297 15.05 -27.63 3.89
CA LEU A 297 13.66 -27.16 3.99
C LEU A 297 12.85 -27.47 2.74
N GLU A 298 13.35 -28.29 1.84
CA GLU A 298 12.67 -28.66 0.58
C GLU A 298 11.24 -29.19 0.80
N PRO A 299 10.96 -29.96 1.88
CA PRO A 299 9.60 -30.43 2.14
C PRO A 299 8.58 -29.29 2.33
N LEU A 300 8.98 -28.10 2.77
CA LEU A 300 8.12 -26.95 2.96
C LEU A 300 7.72 -26.32 1.62
N THR A 301 8.58 -26.39 0.62
CA THR A 301 8.38 -25.76 -0.70
C THR A 301 7.91 -26.73 -1.79
N ARG A 302 7.64 -28.01 -1.45
CA ARG A 302 7.14 -29.01 -2.41
C ARG A 302 5.80 -28.67 -3.04
N HIS A 303 4.95 -27.89 -2.34
CA HIS A 303 3.70 -27.39 -2.88
C HIS A 303 3.92 -26.01 -3.52
N GLY A 304 3.58 -25.86 -4.80
CA GLY A 304 3.82 -24.65 -5.58
C GLY A 304 3.27 -23.37 -4.94
N VAL A 305 2.12 -23.45 -4.25
CA VAL A 305 1.56 -22.29 -3.53
C VAL A 305 2.49 -21.83 -2.39
N PHE A 306 3.06 -22.75 -1.63
CA PHE A 306 4.02 -22.38 -0.58
C PHE A 306 5.31 -21.88 -1.19
N LYS A 307 5.83 -22.55 -2.22
CA LYS A 307 7.03 -22.10 -2.93
C LYS A 307 6.87 -20.66 -3.42
N ALA A 308 5.74 -20.31 -4.03
CA ALA A 308 5.48 -18.97 -4.51
C ALA A 308 5.39 -17.93 -3.35
N ARG A 309 4.72 -18.27 -2.24
CA ARG A 309 4.62 -17.36 -1.08
C ARG A 309 5.97 -17.13 -0.39
N PHE A 310 6.79 -18.19 -0.25
CA PHE A 310 8.16 -18.03 0.23
C PHE A 310 8.98 -17.17 -0.71
N ASN A 311 8.82 -17.34 -2.02
CA ASN A 311 9.51 -16.54 -3.02
C ASN A 311 9.17 -15.04 -2.91
N ASP A 312 7.92 -14.67 -2.64
CA ASP A 312 7.53 -13.28 -2.45
C ASP A 312 8.32 -12.65 -1.29
N VAL A 313 8.29 -13.30 -0.12
CA VAL A 313 9.01 -12.83 1.07
C VAL A 313 10.52 -12.84 0.84
N LEU A 314 11.03 -13.90 0.22
CA LEU A 314 12.46 -14.06 -0.08
C LEU A 314 12.97 -12.91 -0.96
N THR A 315 12.28 -12.65 -2.07
CA THR A 315 12.69 -11.63 -3.04
C THR A 315 12.76 -10.25 -2.39
N ASP A 316 11.72 -9.85 -1.64
CA ASP A 316 11.69 -8.54 -0.99
C ASP A 316 12.70 -8.44 0.16
N SER A 317 12.92 -9.54 0.89
CA SER A 317 13.95 -9.59 1.93
C SER A 317 15.36 -9.48 1.34
N MET A 318 15.62 -10.12 0.19
CA MET A 318 16.90 -10.02 -0.51
C MET A 318 17.14 -8.59 -1.03
N ARG A 319 16.11 -7.93 -1.57
CA ARG A 319 16.19 -6.52 -1.98
C ARG A 319 16.54 -5.61 -0.80
N ALA A 320 15.84 -5.78 0.33
CA ALA A 320 16.10 -5.00 1.54
C ALA A 320 17.53 -5.22 2.06
N LEU A 321 17.96 -6.46 2.17
CA LEU A 321 19.30 -6.83 2.65
C LEU A 321 20.39 -6.34 1.69
N LYS A 322 20.16 -6.39 0.35
CA LYS A 322 21.08 -5.82 -0.64
C LYS A 322 21.23 -4.31 -0.45
N LEU A 323 20.16 -3.57 -0.24
CA LEU A 323 20.25 -2.14 0.04
C LEU A 323 21.02 -1.84 1.35
N GLU A 324 20.84 -2.67 2.38
CA GLU A 324 21.63 -2.56 3.61
C GLU A 324 23.13 -2.84 3.36
N ALA A 325 23.44 -3.83 2.53
CA ALA A 325 24.80 -4.15 2.09
C ALA A 325 25.45 -2.99 1.32
N GLU A 326 24.65 -2.22 0.57
CA GLU A 326 25.07 -1.02 -0.17
C GLU A 326 25.09 0.26 0.69
N GLY A 327 24.95 0.13 2.01
CA GLY A 327 25.12 1.23 2.96
C GLY A 327 23.86 2.08 3.17
N TYR A 328 22.69 1.50 3.00
CA TYR A 328 21.43 2.15 3.33
C TYR A 328 20.88 1.64 4.67
N LYS A 329 20.20 2.51 5.38
CA LYS A 329 19.30 2.14 6.49
C LYS A 329 17.94 1.83 5.89
N VAL A 330 17.50 0.58 6.00
CA VAL A 330 16.27 0.09 5.38
C VAL A 330 15.15 -0.05 6.41
N SER A 331 13.92 0.24 5.99
CA SER A 331 12.69 0.01 6.72
C SER A 331 11.65 -0.58 5.76
N VAL A 332 11.04 -1.68 6.16
CA VAL A 332 9.98 -2.34 5.40
C VAL A 332 8.68 -2.22 6.18
N VAL A 333 7.65 -1.67 5.55
CA VAL A 333 6.35 -1.44 6.19
C VAL A 333 5.21 -1.87 5.29
N GLU A 334 4.08 -2.25 5.86
CA GLU A 334 2.84 -2.43 5.11
C GLU A 334 2.21 -1.05 4.86
N TYR A 335 1.98 -0.69 3.58
CA TYR A 335 1.37 0.59 3.22
C TYR A 335 -0.10 0.47 2.83
N ILE A 336 -0.56 -0.74 2.51
CA ILE A 336 -1.96 -1.07 2.23
C ILE A 336 -2.34 -2.30 3.06
N SER A 337 -3.64 -2.45 3.33
CA SER A 337 -4.14 -3.64 4.00
C SER A 337 -3.81 -4.92 3.25
N PRO A 338 -3.30 -5.97 3.91
CA PRO A 338 -3.18 -7.29 3.30
C PRO A 338 -4.54 -7.88 2.86
N LEU A 339 -5.65 -7.33 3.35
CA LEU A 339 -7.00 -7.68 2.87
C LEU A 339 -7.30 -7.10 1.48
N ASP A 340 -6.65 -6.02 1.09
CA ASP A 340 -6.80 -5.40 -0.23
C ASP A 340 -5.87 -6.06 -1.25
N THR A 341 -4.64 -6.33 -0.86
CA THR A 341 -3.65 -7.07 -1.66
C THR A 341 -2.57 -7.67 -0.76
N PRO A 342 -2.14 -8.92 -1.02
CA PRO A 342 -1.00 -9.49 -0.31
C PRO A 342 0.35 -8.86 -0.71
N LYS A 343 0.37 -8.06 -1.78
CA LYS A 343 1.55 -7.34 -2.29
C LYS A 343 1.50 -5.89 -1.81
N ASN A 344 1.73 -5.70 -0.53
CA ASN A 344 1.46 -4.46 0.19
C ASN A 344 2.67 -3.87 0.92
N LEU A 345 3.87 -4.34 0.60
CA LEU A 345 5.08 -3.86 1.26
C LEU A 345 5.62 -2.58 0.58
N LEU A 346 6.05 -1.65 1.39
CA LEU A 346 6.86 -0.50 1.00
C LEU A 346 8.25 -0.67 1.60
N ILE A 347 9.26 -0.74 0.75
CA ILE A 347 10.67 -0.72 1.13
C ILE A 347 11.14 0.73 1.04
N ARG A 348 11.58 1.28 2.19
CA ARG A 348 12.16 2.62 2.29
C ARG A 348 13.62 2.49 2.69
N ALA A 349 14.49 3.21 2.02
CA ALA A 349 15.90 3.20 2.32
C ALA A 349 16.48 4.62 2.34
N VAL A 350 17.30 4.90 3.34
CA VAL A 350 18.00 6.17 3.52
C VAL A 350 19.50 5.89 3.52
N ARG A 351 20.23 6.54 2.62
CA ARG A 351 21.66 6.36 2.48
C ARG A 351 22.40 6.87 3.72
N THR A 352 23.21 6.01 4.34
CA THR A 352 23.97 6.37 5.55
C THR A 352 25.34 6.96 5.26
N GLY A 353 25.83 6.77 4.03
CA GLY A 353 27.19 7.15 3.66
C GLY A 353 28.29 6.27 4.29
N ARG A 354 27.93 5.18 4.97
CA ARG A 354 28.86 4.27 5.64
C ARG A 354 28.67 2.86 5.07
N GLU A 355 29.79 2.15 4.86
CA GLU A 355 29.80 0.73 4.49
C GLU A 355 29.20 -0.12 5.62
N ASN A 356 28.31 -1.04 5.28
CA ASN A 356 27.79 -2.03 6.21
C ASN A 356 28.35 -3.42 5.91
N ARG A 357 29.58 -3.67 6.39
CA ARG A 357 30.30 -4.92 6.15
C ARG A 357 29.54 -6.15 6.63
N ARG A 358 28.80 -6.03 7.73
CA ARG A 358 27.99 -7.12 8.25
C ARG A 358 26.87 -7.48 7.29
N ALA A 359 26.07 -6.50 6.88
CA ALA A 359 24.99 -6.74 5.91
C ALA A 359 25.51 -7.28 4.58
N LYS A 360 26.70 -6.81 4.12
CA LYS A 360 27.34 -7.35 2.92
C LYS A 360 27.71 -8.83 3.09
N SER A 361 28.30 -9.21 4.22
CA SER A 361 28.63 -10.60 4.53
C SER A 361 27.38 -11.48 4.64
N ASP A 362 26.34 -10.97 5.34
CA ASP A 362 25.08 -11.68 5.53
C ASP A 362 24.37 -11.88 4.19
N TYR A 363 24.33 -10.85 3.33
CA TYR A 363 23.76 -10.92 1.99
C TYR A 363 24.42 -12.01 1.14
N GLU A 364 25.77 -12.01 1.08
CA GLU A 364 26.52 -12.97 0.30
C GLU A 364 26.38 -14.42 0.82
N ALA A 365 26.26 -14.58 2.15
CA ALA A 365 26.02 -15.89 2.76
C ALA A 365 24.64 -16.43 2.37
N VAL A 366 23.58 -15.58 2.48
CA VAL A 366 22.21 -15.95 2.12
C VAL A 366 22.12 -16.25 0.63
N ARG A 367 22.64 -15.38 -0.23
CA ARG A 367 22.66 -15.54 -1.68
C ARG A 367 23.28 -16.87 -2.11
N ARG A 368 24.44 -17.22 -1.55
CA ARG A 368 25.13 -18.51 -1.81
C ARG A 368 24.32 -19.70 -1.31
N THR A 369 23.74 -19.59 -0.11
CA THR A 369 22.92 -20.68 0.46
C THR A 369 21.69 -20.97 -0.39
N LEU A 370 21.04 -19.94 -0.91
CA LEU A 370 19.85 -20.06 -1.74
C LEU A 370 20.16 -20.40 -3.20
N GLY A 371 21.41 -20.20 -3.64
CA GLY A 371 21.84 -20.42 -5.03
C GLY A 371 21.24 -19.41 -6.00
N THR A 372 20.96 -18.17 -5.55
CA THR A 372 20.27 -17.16 -6.37
C THR A 372 21.21 -16.09 -6.88
N THR A 373 20.86 -15.49 -8.03
CA THR A 373 21.47 -14.27 -8.57
C THR A 373 20.36 -13.45 -9.21
N SER A 374 19.98 -12.34 -8.56
CA SER A 374 18.92 -11.45 -9.02
C SER A 374 19.39 -10.51 -10.13
N GLU A 375 18.47 -9.86 -10.83
CA GLU A 375 18.80 -8.78 -11.76
C GLU A 375 19.53 -7.64 -11.04
N LEU A 376 19.14 -7.35 -9.81
CA LEU A 376 19.82 -6.35 -8.98
C LEU A 376 21.30 -6.73 -8.76
N ASP A 377 21.60 -8.01 -8.52
CA ASP A 377 22.99 -8.51 -8.39
C ASP A 377 23.77 -8.26 -9.68
N ARG A 378 23.20 -8.67 -10.83
CA ARG A 378 23.87 -8.52 -12.13
C ARG A 378 24.20 -7.05 -12.39
N ARG A 379 23.26 -6.14 -12.13
CA ARG A 379 23.48 -4.71 -12.33
C ARG A 379 24.50 -4.10 -11.38
N CYS A 380 24.56 -4.58 -10.14
CA CYS A 380 25.59 -4.14 -9.20
C CYS A 380 26.98 -4.61 -9.62
N MET A 381 27.11 -5.85 -10.13
CA MET A 381 28.38 -6.38 -10.66
C MET A 381 28.82 -5.59 -11.90
N ASP A 382 27.91 -5.24 -12.80
CA ASP A 382 28.21 -4.39 -13.96
C ASP A 382 28.76 -3.02 -13.52
N MET A 383 28.14 -2.39 -12.50
CA MET A 383 28.64 -1.12 -11.96
C MET A 383 30.04 -1.23 -11.35
N GLU A 384 30.33 -2.31 -10.61
CA GLU A 384 31.67 -2.54 -10.07
C GLU A 384 32.70 -2.68 -11.19
N ASN A 385 32.38 -3.41 -12.26
CA ASN A 385 33.27 -3.58 -13.43
C ASN A 385 33.49 -2.26 -14.19
N GLU A 386 32.46 -1.40 -14.34
CA GLU A 386 32.60 -0.09 -14.98
C GLU A 386 33.59 0.83 -14.23
N PHE A 387 33.69 0.72 -12.90
CA PHE A 387 34.65 1.49 -12.10
C PHE A 387 36.08 1.00 -12.24
N PHE A 388 36.31 -0.30 -12.54
CA PHE A 388 37.66 -0.86 -12.69
C PHE A 388 38.27 -0.63 -14.09
N VAL A 389 37.49 -0.31 -15.12
CA VAL A 389 37.98 -0.11 -16.51
C VAL A 389 38.49 1.32 -16.76
N THR A 390 38.27 2.28 -15.84
CA THR A 390 38.52 3.71 -16.13
C THR A 390 39.93 4.21 -15.76
N ASP A 391 40.80 3.45 -15.13
CA ASP A 391 42.13 3.95 -14.70
C ASP A 391 43.35 3.34 -15.46
N GLU A 392 43.20 2.28 -16.22
CA GLU A 392 44.33 1.64 -16.92
C GLU A 392 44.29 1.69 -18.47
N ASP A 393 43.13 1.98 -19.08
CA ASP A 393 42.97 1.96 -20.54
C ASP A 393 43.14 3.37 -21.22
N LEU A 394 43.56 4.39 -20.48
CA LEU A 394 43.77 5.74 -21.00
C LEU A 394 45.26 6.17 -21.06
N ILE A 395 46.18 5.25 -21.27
CA ILE A 395 47.56 5.61 -21.63
C ILE A 395 47.81 5.18 -23.08
N PRO A 396 48.00 6.11 -24.03
CA PRO A 396 48.35 5.81 -25.39
C PRO A 396 49.80 5.29 -25.50
#